data_c04f834722de60a5eab533c5ea4f2d98
#
_entry.id   c04f834722de60a5eab533c5ea4f2d98
#
_cell.length_a   1.000
_cell.length_b   1.000
_cell.length_c   1.000
_cell.angle_alpha   90.00
_cell.angle_beta   90.00
_cell.angle_gamma   90.00
#
_symmetry.space_group_name_H-M   'P 1'
#
loop_
_entity.id
_entity.type
_entity.pdbx_description
1 polymer ?
#
loop_
_entity_poly.entity_id
_entity_poly.type
_entity_poly.pdbx_seq_one_letter_code
_entity_poly.pdbx_strand_id
1 'polypeptide(L)'
;MSVRIIDTFQDIDTCFTDTGFCKEKWNQYISDYLPYAKEMIGKDGAEYHFEEQVLPVLNAVYDKKEEVIKLHNSFLRLMNSIEEKIRQKIQTLIDVVVVLYIGLCNGAGWVVSFSDMPHILLELLLVKCIDKANFC
;
A
#
# COMPACT_ATOMS: atom_id res chain seq x y z
N MET A 1 -19.52 1.72 -14.25
CA MET A 1 -18.32 1.37 -13.47
C MET A 1 -18.03 2.51 -12.51
N SER A 2 -17.81 2.20 -11.26
CA SER A 2 -17.26 3.15 -10.30
C SER A 2 -15.95 2.65 -9.74
N VAL A 3 -15.02 3.56 -9.49
CA VAL A 3 -13.77 3.28 -8.80
C VAL A 3 -13.81 4.07 -7.49
N ARG A 4 -13.82 3.35 -6.38
CA ARG A 4 -13.73 3.95 -5.05
C ARG A 4 -12.29 3.85 -4.57
N ILE A 5 -11.70 4.98 -4.22
CA ILE A 5 -10.33 5.04 -3.72
C ILE A 5 -10.37 5.22 -2.20
N ILE A 6 -9.77 4.29 -1.48
CA ILE A 6 -9.50 4.42 -0.05
C ILE A 6 -8.02 4.76 0.09
N ASP A 7 -7.75 6.02 0.38
CA ASP A 7 -6.40 6.54 0.53
C ASP A 7 -6.06 6.64 2.02
N THR A 8 -5.13 5.80 2.47
CA THR A 8 -4.72 5.75 3.86
C THR A 8 -3.44 6.56 4.14
N PHE A 9 -2.99 7.36 3.18
CA PHE A 9 -1.72 8.08 3.29
C PHE A 9 -1.62 8.97 4.53
N GLN A 10 -2.73 9.60 4.93
CA GLN A 10 -2.78 10.45 6.12
C GLN A 10 -2.43 9.72 7.41
N ASP A 11 -2.68 8.41 7.47
CA ASP A 11 -2.48 7.59 8.66
C ASP A 11 -1.18 6.79 8.62
N ILE A 12 -0.39 6.91 7.55
CA ILE A 12 0.91 6.25 7.45
C ILE A 12 1.84 6.72 8.58
N ASP A 13 1.81 7.99 8.93
CA ASP A 13 2.60 8.53 10.03
C ASP A 13 2.31 7.84 11.37
N THR A 14 1.09 7.30 11.55
CA THR A 14 0.74 6.57 12.78
C THR A 14 1.50 5.26 12.93
N CYS A 15 2.07 4.73 11.85
CA CYS A 15 2.89 3.52 11.87
C CYS A 15 4.32 3.76 12.34
N PHE A 16 4.70 5.02 12.53
CA PHE A 16 6.06 5.41 12.92
C PHE A 16 6.05 6.12 14.27
N THR A 17 7.13 5.92 15.02
CA THR A 17 7.41 6.60 16.28
C THR A 17 8.72 7.36 16.14
N ASP A 18 9.17 8.05 17.20
CA ASP A 18 10.46 8.72 17.24
C ASP A 18 11.63 7.77 16.98
N THR A 19 11.43 6.46 17.26
CA THR A 19 12.45 5.42 17.04
C THR A 19 12.31 4.71 15.69
N GLY A 20 11.32 5.08 14.87
CA GLY A 20 11.07 4.52 13.54
C GLY A 20 9.79 3.72 13.45
N PHE A 21 9.72 2.81 12.48
CA PHE A 21 8.56 1.99 12.20
C PHE A 21 8.20 1.10 13.40
N CYS A 22 6.92 1.07 13.74
CA CYS A 22 6.38 0.28 14.85
C CYS A 22 5.37 -0.74 14.33
N LYS A 23 5.70 -2.01 14.44
CA LYS A 23 4.89 -3.11 13.90
C LYS A 23 3.52 -3.22 14.59
N GLU A 24 3.45 -2.96 15.88
CA GLU A 24 2.20 -2.97 16.64
C GLU A 24 1.24 -1.89 16.15
N LYS A 25 1.75 -0.69 15.89
CA LYS A 25 0.96 0.41 15.34
C LYS A 25 0.54 0.11 13.90
N TRP A 26 1.41 -0.49 13.11
CA TRP A 26 1.08 -0.96 11.77
C TRP A 26 -0.02 -2.03 11.81
N ASN A 27 0.04 -2.98 12.73
CA ASN A 27 -1.02 -3.98 12.90
C ASN A 27 -2.37 -3.34 13.18
N GLN A 28 -2.41 -2.30 14.01
CA GLN A 28 -3.64 -1.57 14.28
C GLN A 28 -4.15 -0.84 13.03
N TYR A 29 -3.26 -0.17 12.32
CA TYR A 29 -3.57 0.51 11.07
C TYR A 29 -4.15 -0.46 10.03
N ILE A 30 -3.52 -1.61 9.82
CA ILE A 30 -4.03 -2.63 8.89
C ILE A 30 -5.39 -3.19 9.36
N SER A 31 -5.57 -3.38 10.65
CA SER A 31 -6.86 -3.84 11.19
C SER A 31 -7.98 -2.84 10.94
N ASP A 32 -7.68 -1.56 10.97
CA ASP A 32 -8.66 -0.50 10.74
C ASP A 32 -9.05 -0.39 9.26
N TYR A 33 -8.10 -0.53 8.35
CA TYR A 33 -8.33 -0.31 6.91
C TYR A 33 -8.49 -1.58 6.10
N LEU A 34 -7.77 -2.65 6.43
CA LEU A 34 -7.68 -3.86 5.65
C LEU A 34 -7.83 -5.13 6.50
N PRO A 35 -8.88 -5.21 7.35
CA PRO A 35 -9.05 -6.37 8.23
C PRO A 35 -9.16 -7.69 7.45
N TYR A 36 -9.75 -7.65 6.26
CA TYR A 36 -9.93 -8.80 5.38
C TYR A 36 -8.64 -9.26 4.69
N ALA A 37 -7.62 -8.41 4.63
CA ALA A 37 -6.33 -8.72 3.99
C ALA A 37 -5.20 -8.88 4.99
N LYS A 38 -5.42 -8.64 6.27
CA LYS A 38 -4.41 -8.64 7.32
C LYS A 38 -3.63 -9.95 7.39
N GLU A 39 -4.32 -11.06 7.36
CA GLU A 39 -3.69 -12.38 7.43
C GLU A 39 -2.82 -12.65 6.22
N MET A 40 -3.31 -12.33 5.02
CA MET A 40 -2.57 -12.50 3.78
C MET A 40 -1.28 -11.66 3.77
N ILE A 41 -1.39 -10.38 4.12
CA ILE A 41 -0.24 -9.47 4.15
C ILE A 41 0.78 -9.92 5.19
N GLY A 42 0.32 -10.34 6.37
CA GLY A 42 1.19 -10.82 7.44
C GLY A 42 1.87 -12.14 7.10
N LYS A 43 1.17 -13.05 6.43
CA LYS A 43 1.71 -14.36 6.05
C LYS A 43 2.82 -14.25 5.01
N ASP A 44 2.63 -13.43 4.00
CA ASP A 44 3.65 -13.20 2.98
C ASP A 44 4.88 -12.49 3.55
N GLY A 45 4.70 -11.66 4.56
CA GLY A 45 5.81 -11.01 5.26
C GLY A 45 6.59 -11.93 6.19
N ALA A 46 6.05 -13.10 6.54
CA ALA A 46 6.69 -14.04 7.45
C ALA A 46 7.94 -14.72 6.85
N GLU A 47 8.10 -14.71 5.53
CA GLU A 47 9.28 -15.27 4.86
C GLU A 47 10.52 -14.35 4.97
N TYR A 48 10.34 -13.12 5.42
CA TYR A 48 11.42 -12.14 5.52
C TYR A 48 11.85 -11.96 6.98
N HIS A 49 13.13 -11.79 7.20
CA HIS A 49 13.67 -11.35 8.50
C HIS A 49 13.34 -9.86 8.68
N PHE A 50 12.19 -9.60 9.29
CA PHE A 50 11.62 -8.26 9.38
C PHE A 50 12.62 -7.22 9.92
N GLU A 51 13.27 -7.53 11.05
CA GLU A 51 14.18 -6.59 11.73
C GLU A 51 15.43 -6.27 10.90
N GLU A 52 15.94 -7.24 10.16
CA GLU A 52 17.18 -7.12 9.40
C GLU A 52 16.94 -6.64 7.96
N GLN A 53 15.83 -7.05 7.33
CA GLN A 53 15.60 -6.86 5.91
C GLN A 53 14.53 -5.81 5.62
N VAL A 54 13.50 -5.71 6.43
CA VAL A 54 12.34 -4.84 6.16
C VAL A 54 12.42 -3.53 6.95
N LEU A 55 12.66 -3.61 8.24
CA LEU A 55 12.66 -2.45 9.12
C LEU A 55 13.63 -1.35 8.69
N PRO A 56 14.91 -1.65 8.36
CA PRO A 56 15.82 -0.61 7.89
C PRO A 56 15.37 0.07 6.61
N VAL A 57 14.74 -0.69 5.70
CA VAL A 57 14.23 -0.15 4.43
C VAL A 57 13.06 0.79 4.68
N LEU A 58 12.09 0.40 5.50
CA LEU A 58 10.96 1.25 5.85
C LEU A 58 11.40 2.55 6.51
N ASN A 59 12.34 2.49 7.43
CA ASN A 59 12.87 3.68 8.09
C ASN A 59 13.61 4.60 7.11
N ALA A 60 14.43 4.03 6.23
CA ALA A 60 15.17 4.81 5.22
C ALA A 60 14.24 5.46 4.19
N VAL A 61 13.18 4.79 3.80
CA VAL A 61 12.18 5.33 2.87
C VAL A 61 11.36 6.43 3.52
N TYR A 62 10.96 6.24 4.77
CA TYR A 62 10.17 7.23 5.51
C TYR A 62 10.95 8.53 5.74
N ASP A 63 12.27 8.45 5.93
CA ASP A 63 13.13 9.64 6.07
C ASP A 63 13.13 10.52 4.81
N LYS A 64 12.77 9.96 3.65
CA LYS A 64 12.60 10.68 2.39
C LYS A 64 11.16 11.11 2.15
N LYS A 65 10.57 11.74 3.12
CA LYS A 65 9.14 12.09 3.14
C LYS A 65 8.69 12.87 1.90
N GLU A 66 9.49 13.79 1.38
CA GLU A 66 9.15 14.55 0.19
C GLU A 66 9.00 13.67 -1.05
N GLU A 67 9.87 12.66 -1.21
CA GLU A 67 9.77 11.70 -2.31
C GLU A 67 8.53 10.82 -2.18
N VAL A 68 8.19 10.43 -0.95
CA VAL A 68 6.98 9.64 -0.67
C VAL A 68 5.72 10.45 -1.00
N ILE A 69 5.69 11.74 -0.66
CA ILE A 69 4.59 12.63 -1.02
C ILE A 69 4.44 12.75 -2.53
N LYS A 70 5.54 12.90 -3.27
CA LYS A 70 5.51 12.96 -4.73
C LYS A 70 4.98 11.66 -5.35
N LEU A 71 5.38 10.52 -4.81
CA LEU A 71 4.91 9.21 -5.24
C LEU A 71 3.40 9.07 -4.99
N HIS A 72 2.94 9.43 -3.81
CA HIS A 72 1.53 9.42 -3.46
C HIS A 72 0.70 10.30 -4.41
N ASN A 73 1.14 11.53 -4.68
CA ASN A 73 0.47 12.43 -5.62
C ASN A 73 0.41 11.84 -7.03
N SER A 74 1.45 11.13 -7.45
CA SER A 74 1.47 10.44 -8.75
C SER A 74 0.45 9.31 -8.81
N PHE A 75 0.30 8.53 -7.74
CA PHE A 75 -0.74 7.51 -7.63
C PHE A 75 -2.14 8.12 -7.70
N LEU A 76 -2.40 9.21 -7.00
CA LEU A 76 -3.70 9.88 -7.03
C LEU A 76 -4.04 10.39 -8.43
N ARG A 77 -3.09 10.99 -9.13
CA ARG A 77 -3.30 11.43 -10.53
C ARG A 77 -3.63 10.27 -11.45
N LEU A 78 -2.91 9.16 -11.28
CA LEU A 78 -3.15 7.94 -12.06
C LEU A 78 -4.56 7.40 -11.78
N MET A 79 -4.94 7.31 -10.51
CA MET A 79 -6.25 6.77 -10.12
C MET A 79 -7.39 7.66 -10.61
N ASN A 80 -7.25 8.97 -10.56
CA ASN A 80 -8.27 9.91 -11.06
C ASN A 80 -8.52 9.77 -12.57
N SER A 81 -7.51 9.34 -13.33
CA SER A 81 -7.64 9.15 -14.78
C SER A 81 -8.02 7.72 -15.19
N ILE A 82 -7.83 6.73 -14.32
CA ILE A 82 -7.95 5.32 -14.68
C ILE A 82 -9.39 4.90 -14.94
N GLU A 83 -10.33 5.46 -14.20
CA GLU A 83 -11.75 5.17 -14.35
C GLU A 83 -12.24 5.53 -15.76
N GLU A 84 -11.90 6.72 -16.23
CA GLU A 84 -12.25 7.17 -17.56
C GLU A 84 -11.57 6.34 -18.66
N LYS A 85 -10.29 6.02 -18.49
CA LYS A 85 -9.53 5.19 -19.44
C LYS A 85 -10.12 3.78 -19.55
N ILE A 86 -10.55 3.20 -18.46
CA ILE A 86 -11.15 1.87 -18.45
C ILE A 86 -12.54 1.92 -19.10
N ARG A 87 -13.34 2.94 -18.82
CA ARG A 87 -14.65 3.13 -19.47
C ARG A 87 -14.56 3.20 -20.98
N GLN A 88 -13.53 3.86 -21.51
CA GLN A 88 -13.32 3.98 -22.95
C GLN A 88 -12.96 2.65 -23.61
N LYS A 89 -12.33 1.74 -22.89
CA LYS A 89 -11.83 0.48 -23.44
C LYS A 89 -12.70 -0.74 -23.11
N ILE A 90 -13.38 -0.71 -21.98
CA ILE A 90 -14.16 -1.84 -21.47
C ILE A 90 -15.59 -1.34 -21.21
N GLN A 91 -16.55 -1.91 -21.94
CA GLN A 91 -17.97 -1.55 -21.80
C GLN A 91 -18.63 -2.23 -20.60
N THR A 92 -17.93 -3.05 -19.84
CA THR A 92 -18.46 -3.76 -18.68
C THR A 92 -18.41 -2.87 -17.46
N LEU A 93 -19.56 -2.69 -16.80
CA LEU A 93 -19.67 -1.92 -15.58
C LEU A 93 -19.32 -2.80 -14.38
N ILE A 94 -18.08 -2.68 -13.90
CA ILE A 94 -17.61 -3.35 -12.68
C ILE A 94 -17.24 -2.28 -11.67
N ASP A 95 -17.78 -2.41 -10.47
CA ASP A 95 -17.37 -1.57 -9.36
C ASP A 95 -16.08 -2.14 -8.74
N VAL A 96 -15.11 -1.28 -8.50
CA VAL A 96 -13.80 -1.66 -7.95
C VAL A 96 -13.44 -0.74 -6.81
N VAL A 97 -12.91 -1.29 -5.73
CA VAL A 97 -12.32 -0.54 -4.64
C VAL A 97 -10.81 -0.61 -4.76
N VAL A 98 -10.15 0.54 -4.75
CA VAL A 98 -8.67 0.64 -4.73
C VAL A 98 -8.26 1.17 -3.36
N VAL A 99 -7.38 0.43 -2.68
CA VAL A 99 -6.85 0.82 -1.37
C VAL A 99 -5.36 1.11 -1.50
N LEU A 100 -4.97 2.34 -1.19
CA LEU A 100 -3.57 2.75 -1.11
C LEU A 100 -3.12 2.57 0.35
N TYR A 101 -2.12 1.73 0.58
CA TYR A 101 -1.70 1.37 1.93
C TYR A 101 -0.18 1.26 2.06
N ILE A 102 0.33 1.23 3.28
CA ILE A 102 1.72 0.88 3.56
C ILE A 102 1.81 -0.59 3.95
N GLY A 103 2.59 -1.36 3.19
CA GLY A 103 2.85 -2.77 3.45
C GLY A 103 4.22 -3.00 4.08
N LEU A 104 4.67 -4.24 4.02
CA LEU A 104 5.94 -4.69 4.60
C LEU A 104 6.97 -5.03 3.52
N CYS A 105 6.95 -4.34 2.40
CA CYS A 105 7.87 -4.53 1.26
C CYS A 105 7.79 -5.94 0.63
N ASN A 106 6.69 -6.63 0.80
CA ASN A 106 6.50 -8.02 0.37
C ASN A 106 5.58 -8.19 -0.85
N GLY A 107 5.09 -7.10 -1.43
CA GLY A 107 4.26 -7.16 -2.62
C GLY A 107 3.87 -5.78 -3.11
N ALA A 108 3.86 -5.61 -4.43
CA ALA A 108 3.49 -4.33 -5.06
C ALA A 108 2.01 -4.05 -4.97
N GLY A 109 1.22 -5.10 -5.02
CA GLY A 109 -0.22 -5.00 -4.99
C GLY A 109 -0.86 -6.38 -4.97
N TRP A 110 -2.10 -6.40 -4.60
CA TRP A 110 -2.90 -7.60 -4.48
C TRP A 110 -4.27 -7.35 -5.08
N VAL A 111 -4.87 -8.38 -5.64
CA VAL A 111 -6.28 -8.37 -6.04
C VAL A 111 -7.00 -9.38 -5.16
N VAL A 112 -7.95 -8.91 -4.39
CA VAL A 112 -8.75 -9.75 -3.49
C VAL A 112 -10.23 -9.47 -3.71
N SER A 113 -11.08 -10.45 -3.46
CA SER A 113 -12.52 -10.27 -3.46
C SER A 113 -13.01 -10.16 -2.02
N PHE A 114 -13.76 -9.12 -1.75
CA PHE A 114 -14.37 -8.91 -0.45
C PHE A 114 -15.82 -8.48 -0.64
N SER A 115 -16.75 -9.22 -0.02
CA SER A 115 -18.20 -8.99 -0.21
C SER A 115 -18.61 -8.98 -1.70
N ASP A 116 -18.05 -9.89 -2.49
CA ASP A 116 -18.27 -10.04 -3.94
C ASP A 116 -17.82 -8.83 -4.77
N MET A 117 -17.05 -7.91 -4.17
CA MET A 117 -16.48 -6.75 -4.86
C MET A 117 -14.97 -6.89 -5.01
N PRO A 118 -14.40 -6.67 -6.21
CA PRO A 118 -12.96 -6.66 -6.40
C PRO A 118 -12.31 -5.50 -5.65
N HIS A 119 -11.27 -5.82 -4.89
CA HIS A 119 -10.42 -4.85 -4.20
C HIS A 119 -9.01 -4.95 -4.76
N ILE A 120 -8.46 -3.83 -5.17
CA ILE A 120 -7.07 -3.70 -5.61
C ILE A 120 -6.30 -3.00 -4.50
N LEU A 121 -5.36 -3.71 -3.90
CA LEU A 121 -4.51 -3.19 -2.83
C LEU A 121 -3.18 -2.78 -3.45
N LEU A 122 -2.81 -1.50 -3.33
CA LEU A 122 -1.56 -0.96 -3.87
C LEU A 122 -0.66 -0.50 -2.72
N GLU A 123 0.54 -1.07 -2.66
CA GLU A 123 1.53 -0.72 -1.65
C GLU A 123 2.29 0.54 -2.07
N LEU A 124 2.15 1.60 -1.27
CA LEU A 124 2.64 2.95 -1.61
C LEU A 124 4.16 3.09 -1.58
N LEU A 125 4.84 2.31 -0.77
CA LEU A 125 6.28 2.46 -0.56
C LEU A 125 7.12 1.42 -1.32
N LEU A 126 6.50 0.46 -1.99
CA LEU A 126 7.22 -0.67 -2.58
C LEU A 126 8.29 -0.25 -3.59
N VAL A 127 7.99 0.72 -4.45
CA VAL A 127 8.96 1.20 -5.45
C VAL A 127 10.24 1.67 -4.76
N LYS A 128 10.10 2.41 -3.66
CA LYS A 128 11.24 2.89 -2.88
C LYS A 128 11.90 1.75 -2.09
N CYS A 129 11.13 0.80 -1.62
CA CYS A 129 11.67 -0.39 -0.96
C CYS A 129 12.55 -1.20 -1.91
N ILE A 130 12.08 -1.43 -3.14
CA ILE A 130 12.85 -2.13 -4.18
C ILE A 130 14.16 -1.38 -4.49
N ASP A 131 14.09 -0.08 -4.70
CA ASP A 131 15.26 0.75 -4.98
C ASP A 131 16.33 0.63 -3.88
N LYS A 132 15.89 0.60 -2.62
CA LYS A 132 16.79 0.44 -1.47
C LYS A 132 17.34 -0.97 -1.33
N ALA A 133 16.51 -1.99 -1.55
CA ALA A 133 16.94 -3.39 -1.46
C ALA A 133 17.98 -3.75 -2.53
N ASN A 134 17.90 -3.14 -3.71
CA ASN A 134 18.84 -3.38 -4.80
C ASN A 134 20.22 -2.72 -4.57
N PHE A 135 20.35 -1.87 -3.57
CA PHE A 135 21.60 -1.22 -3.20
C PHE A 135 22.32 -1.90 -2.03
N CYS A 136 21.78 -3.01 -1.55
CA CYS A 136 22.39 -3.78 -0.46
C CYS A 136 23.32 -4.91 -0.97
#